data_0e4fd66decdd6510b6225877e9d39b8b
#
_entry.id   0e4fd66decdd6510b6225877e9d39b8b
#
_cell.length_a   1.000
_cell.length_b   1.000
_cell.length_c   1.000
_cell.angle_alpha   90.00
_cell.angle_beta   90.00
_cell.angle_gamma   90.00
#
_symmetry.space_group_name_H-M   'P 1'
#
loop_
_entity.id
_entity.type
_entity.pdbx_description
1 polymer ?
#
loop_
_entity_poly.entity_id
_entity_poly.type
_entity_poly.pdbx_seq_one_letter_code
_entity_poly.pdbx_strand_id
1 'polypeptide(L)'
;GLDYIGLRYMNVYGPHQDQRSVYSGVIPLMLNKIDQGETPVIHGDGSQAYDFVYVEDVARANLLALKADKTDAFYNVGTGVQTTISDLCHTILSLKGVDMQIRYQPYSEDDARQLVKNRIGSTDKSKNELGFQYTYNLQRGLQALIEWRDQNHTRMDR
;
A
#
# COMPACT_ATOMS: atom_id res chain seq x y z
N GLY A 1 27.06 22.48 0.11
CA GLY A 1 25.71 21.98 -0.10
C GLY A 1 25.28 21.18 1.11
N LEU A 2 24.01 20.79 1.18
CA LEU A 2 23.50 19.86 2.19
C LEU A 2 23.52 18.46 1.58
N ASP A 3 24.14 17.51 2.26
CA ASP A 3 24.08 16.10 1.88
C ASP A 3 22.66 15.56 2.09
N TYR A 4 22.13 14.82 1.13
CA TYR A 4 20.77 14.29 1.23
C TYR A 4 20.62 12.93 0.55
N ILE A 5 19.64 12.15 1.01
CA ILE A 5 19.09 10.98 0.33
C ILE A 5 17.58 11.17 0.18
N GLY A 6 17.09 11.11 -1.05
CA GLY A 6 15.66 11.16 -1.35
C GLY A 6 15.07 9.74 -1.46
N LEU A 7 14.07 9.43 -0.63
CA LEU A 7 13.35 8.15 -0.71
C LEU A 7 12.01 8.34 -1.41
N ARG A 8 11.77 7.59 -2.48
CA ARG A 8 10.51 7.58 -3.24
C ARG A 8 9.71 6.35 -2.83
N TYR A 9 8.75 6.55 -1.94
CA TYR A 9 7.90 5.46 -1.46
C TYR A 9 6.88 5.06 -2.53
N MET A 10 6.71 3.75 -2.72
CA MET A 10 5.59 3.20 -3.48
C MET A 10 4.28 3.36 -2.68
N ASN A 11 3.29 2.51 -2.83
CA ASN A 11 2.02 2.68 -2.11
C ASN A 11 2.14 2.13 -0.68
N VAL A 12 2.45 3.03 0.25
CA VAL A 12 2.62 2.69 1.67
C VAL A 12 1.28 2.37 2.32
N TYR A 13 1.22 1.30 3.10
CA TYR A 13 0.07 0.94 3.91
C TYR A 13 0.49 0.37 5.26
N GLY A 14 -0.41 0.40 6.23
CA GLY A 14 -0.16 -0.16 7.56
C GLY A 14 -0.93 0.53 8.67
N PRO A 15 -0.66 0.18 9.94
CA PRO A 15 -1.20 0.83 11.12
C PRO A 15 -1.01 2.36 11.11
N HIS A 16 -1.93 3.06 11.78
CA HIS A 16 -1.93 4.53 11.93
C HIS A 16 -2.13 5.34 10.63
N GLN A 17 -2.47 4.70 9.51
CA GLN A 17 -2.87 5.43 8.32
C GLN A 17 -4.19 6.17 8.58
N ASP A 18 -4.22 7.48 8.31
CA ASP A 18 -5.44 8.28 8.45
C ASP A 18 -6.48 7.82 7.41
N GLN A 19 -7.59 7.26 7.90
CA GLN A 19 -8.67 6.72 7.07
C GLN A 19 -9.63 7.81 6.57
N ARG A 20 -9.59 9.01 7.18
CA ARG A 20 -10.47 10.15 6.83
C ARG A 20 -9.84 11.05 5.77
N SER A 21 -8.56 10.90 5.53
CA SER A 21 -7.85 11.68 4.51
C SER A 21 -8.38 11.35 3.11
N VAL A 22 -8.59 12.36 2.28
CA VAL A 22 -8.88 12.21 0.86
C VAL A 22 -7.75 11.48 0.10
N TYR A 23 -6.57 11.41 0.71
CA TYR A 23 -5.42 10.65 0.24
C TYR A 23 -5.36 9.23 0.81
N SER A 24 -6.40 8.79 1.54
CA SER A 24 -6.49 7.42 2.01
C SER A 24 -6.44 6.48 0.83
N GLY A 25 -5.46 5.58 0.84
CA GLY A 25 -5.28 4.63 -0.25
C GLY A 25 -6.45 3.61 -0.31
N VAL A 26 -6.46 2.82 -1.35
CA VAL A 26 -7.50 1.82 -1.63
C VAL A 26 -7.68 0.79 -0.49
N ILE A 27 -6.62 0.43 0.22
CA ILE A 27 -6.66 -0.58 1.31
C ILE A 27 -7.58 -0.16 2.46
N PRO A 28 -7.46 1.03 3.08
CA PRO A 28 -8.38 1.47 4.13
C PRO A 28 -9.84 1.54 3.66
N LEU A 29 -10.08 2.01 2.44
CA LEU A 29 -11.43 2.10 1.87
C LEU A 29 -12.08 0.71 1.70
N MET A 30 -11.34 -0.27 1.19
CA MET A 30 -11.81 -1.65 1.07
C MET A 30 -12.09 -2.26 2.45
N LEU A 31 -11.15 -2.14 3.38
CA LEU A 31 -11.31 -2.67 4.74
C LEU A 31 -12.54 -2.07 5.43
N ASN A 32 -12.74 -0.75 5.35
CA ASN A 32 -13.91 -0.09 5.95
C ASN A 32 -15.23 -0.65 5.40
N LYS A 33 -15.34 -0.81 4.08
CA LYS A 33 -16.56 -1.38 3.48
C LYS A 33 -16.80 -2.82 3.92
N ILE A 34 -15.78 -3.64 3.90
CA ILE A 34 -15.86 -5.05 4.31
C ILE A 34 -16.23 -5.16 5.80
N ASP A 35 -15.64 -4.32 6.67
CA ASP A 35 -15.94 -4.29 8.11
C ASP A 35 -17.39 -3.87 8.39
N GLN A 36 -17.98 -3.03 7.52
CA GLN A 36 -19.41 -2.63 7.58
C GLN A 36 -20.36 -3.66 6.96
N GLY A 37 -19.85 -4.77 6.43
CA GLY A 37 -20.66 -5.74 5.69
C GLY A 37 -21.10 -5.26 4.30
N GLU A 38 -20.48 -4.20 3.79
CA GLU A 38 -20.78 -3.65 2.49
C GLU A 38 -19.96 -4.31 1.38
N THR A 39 -20.59 -4.51 0.22
CA THR A 39 -19.91 -5.02 -0.98
C THR A 39 -18.76 -4.10 -1.40
N PRO A 40 -17.52 -4.60 -1.50
CA PRO A 40 -16.41 -3.80 -2.01
C PRO A 40 -16.63 -3.44 -3.48
N VAL A 41 -16.31 -2.19 -3.83
CA VAL A 41 -16.47 -1.66 -5.19
C VAL A 41 -15.09 -1.36 -5.77
N ILE A 42 -14.84 -1.89 -6.96
CA ILE A 42 -13.65 -1.62 -7.76
C ILE A 42 -14.07 -0.79 -8.98
N HIS A 43 -13.42 0.36 -9.18
CA HIS A 43 -13.60 1.16 -10.39
C HIS A 43 -12.74 0.61 -11.52
N GLY A 44 -13.34 0.45 -12.70
CA GLY A 44 -12.75 -0.23 -13.85
C GLY A 44 -12.86 -1.75 -13.76
N ASP A 45 -11.93 -2.43 -14.40
CA ASP A 45 -11.85 -3.90 -14.46
C ASP A 45 -10.99 -4.52 -13.35
N GLY A 46 -10.41 -3.70 -12.47
CA GLY A 46 -9.53 -4.14 -11.39
C GLY A 46 -8.11 -4.52 -11.82
N SER A 47 -7.76 -4.33 -13.09
CA SER A 47 -6.44 -4.66 -13.64
C SER A 47 -5.36 -3.64 -13.28
N GLN A 48 -5.74 -2.47 -12.74
CA GLN A 48 -4.77 -1.49 -12.27
C GLN A 48 -3.86 -2.14 -11.22
N ALA A 49 -2.57 -1.90 -11.32
CA ALA A 49 -1.61 -2.58 -10.49
C ALA A 49 -0.61 -1.62 -9.85
N TYR A 50 -0.35 -1.88 -8.59
CA TYR A 50 0.52 -1.05 -7.77
C TYR A 50 1.48 -1.92 -6.96
N ASP A 51 2.59 -1.32 -6.54
CA ASP A 51 3.51 -1.89 -5.56
C ASP A 51 3.08 -1.39 -4.17
N PHE A 52 2.60 -2.30 -3.33
CA PHE A 52 2.19 -2.02 -1.95
C PHE A 52 3.31 -2.37 -0.98
N VAL A 53 3.79 -1.40 -0.22
CA VAL A 53 4.87 -1.56 0.75
C VAL A 53 4.38 -1.30 2.17
N TYR A 54 4.70 -2.22 3.09
CA TYR A 54 4.28 -2.09 4.48
C TYR A 54 5.07 -1.00 5.22
N VAL A 55 4.39 -0.27 6.10
CA VAL A 55 4.94 0.92 6.77
C VAL A 55 6.22 0.65 7.56
N GLU A 56 6.37 -0.51 8.19
CA GLU A 56 7.60 -0.86 8.92
C GLU A 56 8.80 -1.05 7.98
N ASP A 57 8.58 -1.57 6.77
CA ASP A 57 9.64 -1.66 5.77
C ASP A 57 10.08 -0.26 5.31
N VAL A 58 9.13 0.67 5.19
CA VAL A 58 9.44 2.08 4.90
C VAL A 58 10.23 2.72 6.04
N ALA A 59 9.83 2.49 7.29
CA ALA A 59 10.57 2.98 8.46
C ALA A 59 12.01 2.45 8.46
N ARG A 60 12.20 1.16 8.14
CA ARG A 60 13.52 0.56 8.03
C ARG A 60 14.35 1.15 6.88
N ALA A 61 13.73 1.47 5.74
CA ALA A 61 14.40 2.13 4.64
C ALA A 61 14.96 3.51 5.05
N ASN A 62 14.23 4.26 5.88
CA ASN A 62 14.72 5.54 6.43
C ASN A 62 15.97 5.33 7.33
N LEU A 63 15.95 4.30 8.18
CA LEU A 63 17.11 3.98 9.02
C LEU A 63 18.33 3.56 8.21
N LEU A 64 18.13 2.82 7.12
CA LEU A 64 19.20 2.43 6.21
C LEU A 64 19.78 3.65 5.49
N ALA A 65 18.91 4.54 4.98
CA ALA A 65 19.35 5.78 4.34
C ALA A 65 20.14 6.68 5.29
N LEU A 66 19.70 6.79 6.56
CA LEU A 66 20.40 7.59 7.57
C LEU A 66 21.80 7.06 7.89
N LYS A 67 22.02 5.75 7.74
CA LYS A 67 23.32 5.07 8.03
C LYS A 67 24.20 4.89 6.79
N ALA A 68 23.70 5.24 5.60
CA ALA A 68 24.42 5.01 4.35
C ALA A 68 25.53 6.04 4.15
N ASP A 69 26.67 5.59 3.62
CA ASP A 69 27.75 6.45 3.15
C ASP A 69 27.48 7.02 1.75
N LYS A 70 26.22 7.33 1.45
CA LYS A 70 25.76 7.86 0.16
C LYS A 70 25.17 9.23 0.36
N THR A 71 25.31 10.08 -0.65
CA THR A 71 24.72 11.41 -0.68
C THR A 71 24.26 11.76 -2.09
N ASP A 72 23.43 12.78 -2.22
CA ASP A 72 22.90 13.31 -3.50
C ASP A 72 22.24 12.23 -4.38
N ALA A 73 21.52 11.31 -3.74
CA ALA A 73 20.93 10.17 -4.41
C ALA A 73 19.43 9.98 -4.10
N PHE A 74 18.71 9.38 -5.07
CA PHE A 74 17.31 8.99 -4.90
C PHE A 74 17.15 7.48 -5.01
N TYR A 75 16.29 6.92 -4.15
CA TYR A 75 16.02 5.48 -4.06
C TYR A 75 14.51 5.21 -4.01
N ASN A 76 14.07 4.25 -4.80
CA ASN A 76 12.71 3.73 -4.68
C ASN A 76 12.62 2.78 -3.48
N VAL A 77 11.55 2.93 -2.70
CA VAL A 77 11.23 2.07 -1.56
C VAL A 77 9.90 1.40 -1.83
N GLY A 78 9.94 0.13 -2.10
CA GLY A 78 8.81 -0.72 -2.46
C GLY A 78 9.21 -2.18 -2.39
N THR A 79 8.32 -3.06 -2.83
CA THR A 79 8.57 -4.50 -2.91
C THR A 79 9.09 -4.93 -4.29
N GLY A 80 8.82 -4.12 -5.32
CA GLY A 80 9.02 -4.48 -6.73
C GLY A 80 7.98 -5.49 -7.24
N VAL A 81 6.99 -5.84 -6.42
CA VAL A 81 5.94 -6.80 -6.76
C VAL A 81 4.68 -6.07 -7.21
N GLN A 82 4.21 -6.45 -8.38
CA GLN A 82 2.96 -5.94 -8.95
C GLN A 82 1.76 -6.65 -8.33
N THR A 83 0.81 -5.88 -7.78
CA THR A 83 -0.46 -6.39 -7.26
C THR A 83 -1.61 -5.65 -7.91
N THR A 84 -2.53 -6.36 -8.53
CA THR A 84 -3.74 -5.76 -9.10
C THR A 84 -4.72 -5.37 -7.98
N ILE A 85 -5.60 -4.40 -8.27
CA ILE A 85 -6.66 -4.01 -7.32
C ILE A 85 -7.62 -5.18 -7.07
N SER A 86 -7.86 -6.02 -8.09
CA SER A 86 -8.66 -7.23 -7.95
C SER A 86 -7.98 -8.24 -7.01
N ASP A 87 -6.69 -8.54 -7.20
CA ASP A 87 -5.94 -9.47 -6.34
C ASP A 87 -5.84 -8.96 -4.89
N LEU A 88 -5.65 -7.64 -4.73
CA LEU A 88 -5.66 -7.00 -3.41
C LEU A 88 -7.00 -7.24 -2.69
N CYS A 89 -8.13 -7.01 -3.38
CA CYS A 89 -9.47 -7.19 -2.81
C CYS A 89 -9.71 -8.64 -2.41
N HIS A 90 -9.41 -9.58 -3.30
CA HIS A 90 -9.52 -11.02 -3.00
C HIS A 90 -8.65 -11.45 -1.82
N THR A 91 -7.43 -10.91 -1.71
CA THR A 91 -6.54 -11.19 -0.57
C THR A 91 -7.16 -10.68 0.74
N ILE A 92 -7.72 -9.46 0.75
CA ILE A 92 -8.39 -8.90 1.94
C ILE A 92 -9.60 -9.76 2.34
N LEU A 93 -10.49 -10.12 1.39
CA LEU A 93 -11.66 -10.96 1.65
C LEU A 93 -11.26 -12.31 2.23
N SER A 94 -10.24 -12.94 1.67
CA SER A 94 -9.70 -14.21 2.16
C SER A 94 -9.16 -14.11 3.58
N LEU A 95 -8.39 -13.07 3.89
CA LEU A 95 -7.82 -12.84 5.23
C LEU A 95 -8.90 -12.51 6.28
N LYS A 96 -9.97 -11.82 5.88
CA LYS A 96 -11.12 -11.55 6.75
C LYS A 96 -12.06 -12.76 6.89
N GLY A 97 -11.87 -13.81 6.09
CA GLY A 97 -12.72 -15.00 6.10
C GLY A 97 -14.17 -14.72 5.68
N VAL A 98 -14.39 -13.73 4.82
CA VAL A 98 -15.72 -13.33 4.34
C VAL A 98 -15.91 -13.69 2.87
N ASP A 99 -17.08 -14.24 2.54
CA ASP A 99 -17.48 -14.55 1.17
C ASP A 99 -18.39 -13.41 0.65
N MET A 100 -17.78 -12.46 -0.03
CA MET A 100 -18.46 -11.31 -0.62
C MET A 100 -18.12 -11.22 -2.10
N GLN A 101 -19.13 -10.92 -2.93
CA GLN A 101 -18.89 -10.59 -4.33
C GLN A 101 -18.25 -9.19 -4.46
N ILE A 102 -17.34 -9.04 -5.40
CA ILE A 102 -16.77 -7.75 -5.75
C ILE A 102 -17.65 -7.11 -6.82
N ARG A 103 -18.03 -5.85 -6.63
CA ARG A 103 -18.75 -5.08 -7.63
C ARG A 103 -17.79 -4.21 -8.44
N TYR A 104 -17.83 -4.38 -9.75
CA TYR A 104 -17.04 -3.57 -10.69
C TYR A 104 -17.94 -2.44 -11.24
N GLN A 105 -17.40 -1.21 -11.25
CA GLN A 105 -18.10 -0.04 -11.80
C GLN A 105 -17.20 0.66 -12.81
N PRO A 106 -17.72 1.14 -13.94
CA PRO A 106 -16.97 1.96 -14.86
C PRO A 106 -16.35 3.19 -14.15
N TYR A 107 -15.20 3.66 -14.63
CA TYR A 107 -14.68 4.97 -14.23
C TYR A 107 -15.61 6.08 -14.71
N SER A 108 -15.66 7.18 -13.97
CA SER A 108 -16.11 8.44 -14.54
C SER A 108 -15.15 8.87 -15.68
N GLU A 109 -15.61 9.70 -16.58
CA GLU A 109 -14.75 10.21 -17.68
C GLU A 109 -13.51 10.95 -17.14
N ASP A 110 -13.66 11.69 -16.05
CA ASP A 110 -12.58 12.46 -15.43
C ASP A 110 -11.58 11.54 -14.72
N ASP A 111 -12.03 10.52 -14.00
CA ASP A 111 -11.17 9.53 -13.37
C ASP A 111 -10.39 8.73 -14.40
N ALA A 112 -11.03 8.36 -15.51
CA ALA A 112 -10.39 7.61 -16.59
C ALA A 112 -9.21 8.38 -17.24
N ARG A 113 -9.31 9.72 -17.32
CA ARG A 113 -8.25 10.59 -17.88
C ARG A 113 -7.03 10.71 -16.98
N GLN A 114 -7.21 10.57 -15.64
CA GLN A 114 -6.15 10.71 -14.64
C GLN A 114 -5.58 9.37 -14.19
N LEU A 115 -6.12 8.27 -14.71
CA LEU A 115 -5.77 6.93 -14.27
C LEU A 115 -4.32 6.57 -14.58
N VAL A 116 -3.53 6.34 -13.55
CA VAL A 116 -2.24 5.65 -13.67
C VAL A 116 -2.47 4.16 -13.52
N LYS A 117 -2.49 3.43 -14.65
CA LYS A 117 -2.77 1.98 -14.66
C LYS A 117 -1.76 1.16 -13.87
N ASN A 118 -0.48 1.53 -13.94
CA ASN A 118 0.60 0.80 -13.28
C ASN A 118 1.55 1.78 -12.58
N ARG A 119 1.81 1.52 -11.31
CA ARG A 119 2.79 2.28 -10.53
C ARG A 119 3.70 1.29 -9.79
N ILE A 120 4.74 0.89 -10.48
CA ILE A 120 5.75 -0.05 -9.99
C ILE A 120 7.11 0.56 -10.29
N GLY A 121 8.02 0.49 -9.31
CA GLY A 121 9.38 0.99 -9.47
C GLY A 121 10.39 -0.13 -9.24
N SER A 122 11.51 -0.13 -10.00
CA SER A 122 12.64 -0.98 -9.65
C SER A 122 13.19 -0.56 -8.28
N THR A 123 13.44 -1.55 -7.43
CA THR A 123 14.06 -1.41 -6.12
C THR A 123 15.52 -1.88 -6.10
N ASP A 124 16.10 -2.21 -7.26
CA ASP A 124 17.46 -2.75 -7.36
C ASP A 124 18.50 -1.79 -6.79
N LYS A 125 18.37 -0.49 -7.06
CA LYS A 125 19.28 0.51 -6.53
C LYS A 125 19.23 0.58 -5.01
N SER A 126 18.07 0.61 -4.40
CA SER A 126 17.93 0.63 -2.93
C SER A 126 18.43 -0.66 -2.29
N LYS A 127 18.23 -1.80 -2.96
CA LYS A 127 18.79 -3.09 -2.52
C LYS A 127 20.31 -3.10 -2.57
N ASN A 128 20.89 -2.68 -3.68
CA ASN A 128 22.32 -2.80 -3.91
C ASN A 128 23.14 -1.77 -3.14
N GLU A 129 22.62 -0.54 -2.97
CA GLU A 129 23.36 0.57 -2.39
C GLU A 129 23.01 0.86 -0.92
N LEU A 130 21.76 0.59 -0.49
CA LEU A 130 21.30 0.77 0.89
C LEU A 130 21.12 -0.54 1.65
N GLY A 131 21.19 -1.70 0.96
CA GLY A 131 20.87 -2.99 1.56
C GLY A 131 19.38 -3.16 1.89
N PHE A 132 18.50 -2.34 1.28
CA PHE A 132 17.07 -2.41 1.53
C PHE A 132 16.47 -3.68 0.94
N GLN A 133 15.74 -4.43 1.76
CA GLN A 133 14.91 -5.57 1.34
C GLN A 133 13.61 -5.50 2.13
N TYR A 134 12.45 -5.65 1.47
CA TYR A 134 11.20 -5.75 2.19
C TYR A 134 11.11 -7.06 2.98
N THR A 135 10.46 -7.04 4.14
CA THR A 135 10.24 -8.21 5.02
C THR A 135 8.78 -8.61 5.08
N TYR A 136 7.88 -7.71 4.72
CA TYR A 136 6.44 -7.96 4.66
C TYR A 136 6.00 -8.12 3.22
N ASN A 137 5.65 -9.34 2.79
CA ASN A 137 4.86 -9.50 1.59
C ASN A 137 3.43 -8.96 1.83
N LEU A 138 2.64 -8.81 0.77
CA LEU A 138 1.29 -8.24 0.86
C LEU A 138 0.42 -8.96 1.89
N GLN A 139 0.38 -10.30 1.84
CA GLN A 139 -0.46 -11.10 2.72
C GLN A 139 -0.09 -10.90 4.20
N ARG A 140 1.19 -10.97 4.54
CA ARG A 140 1.68 -10.74 5.92
C ARG A 140 1.40 -9.33 6.40
N GLY A 141 1.61 -8.32 5.56
CA GLY A 141 1.36 -6.92 5.93
C GLY A 141 -0.13 -6.63 6.12
N LEU A 142 -0.99 -7.19 5.25
CA LEU A 142 -2.45 -7.07 5.40
C LEU A 142 -2.95 -7.77 6.65
N GLN A 143 -2.44 -8.97 6.94
CA GLN A 143 -2.77 -9.70 8.18
C GLN A 143 -2.45 -8.85 9.40
N ALA A 144 -1.22 -8.31 9.49
CA ALA A 144 -0.81 -7.45 10.60
C ALA A 144 -1.67 -6.17 10.72
N LEU A 145 -2.05 -5.57 9.58
CA LEU A 145 -2.94 -4.41 9.57
C LEU A 145 -4.35 -4.77 10.07
N ILE A 146 -4.92 -5.90 9.64
CA ILE A 146 -6.24 -6.37 10.07
C ILE A 146 -6.24 -6.63 11.58
N GLU A 147 -5.26 -7.37 12.09
CA GLU A 147 -5.09 -7.63 13.52
C GLU A 147 -4.99 -6.34 14.34
N TRP A 148 -4.20 -5.37 13.87
CA TRP A 148 -4.10 -4.07 14.52
C TRP A 148 -5.44 -3.32 14.53
N ARG A 149 -6.19 -3.34 13.42
CA ARG A 149 -7.53 -2.72 13.34
C ARG A 149 -8.50 -3.35 14.31
N ASP A 150 -8.57 -4.68 14.36
CA ASP A 150 -9.48 -5.42 15.24
C ASP A 150 -9.21 -5.11 16.73
N GLN A 151 -7.93 -4.92 17.10
CA GLN A 151 -7.53 -4.53 18.46
C GLN A 151 -7.82 -3.04 18.79
N ASN A 152 -7.93 -2.16 17.79
CA ASN A 152 -8.06 -0.72 17.98
C ASN A 152 -9.40 -0.14 17.49
N HIS A 153 -10.38 -0.97 17.14
CA HIS A 153 -11.69 -0.53 16.62
C HIS A 153 -12.36 0.52 17.50
N THR A 154 -12.27 0.37 18.82
CA THR A 154 -12.86 1.28 19.82
C THR A 154 -12.22 2.69 19.83
N ARG A 155 -11.05 2.88 19.25
CA ARG A 155 -10.32 4.16 19.20
C ARG A 155 -10.54 4.95 17.91
N MET A 156 -11.03 4.30 16.85
CA MET A 156 -11.17 4.90 15.53
C MET A 156 -12.51 5.60 15.32
N ASP A 157 -13.51 5.32 16.16
CA ASP A 157 -14.86 5.93 16.11
C ASP A 157 -14.97 7.24 16.90
N ARG A 158 -13.86 7.74 17.45
CA ARG A 158 -13.77 9.02 18.18
C ARG A 158 -12.94 10.03 17.38
#